data_9c6a3157dfa2284685b5e69dfc98e956
#
_entry.id   9c6a3157dfa2284685b5e69dfc98e956
#
_cell.length_a   1.000
_cell.length_b   1.000
_cell.length_c   1.000
_cell.angle_alpha   90.00
_cell.angle_beta   90.00
_cell.angle_gamma   90.00
#
_symmetry.space_group_name_H-M   'P 1'
#
loop_
_entity.id
_entity.type
_entity.pdbx_description
1 polymer ?
#
loop_
_entity_poly.entity_id
_entity_poly.type
_entity_poly.pdbx_seq_one_letter_code
_entity_poly.pdbx_strand_id
1 'polypeptide(L)'
;MDDKRKYVKYIVCLIIIPMILIIGYKAFGEKRYAFITMAIAVCSVIPFALRFENKKGSTERMVILSVMIALCVVLRYCFSMLPHFKPVTALVVITGIYMGGETGFLCGAFSAVLSNFIFGQGPWTPFQMFAWGMTGL
;
A
#
# COMPACT_ATOMS: atom_id res chain seq x y z
N MET A 1 -19.59 -2.54 -17.74
CA MET A 1 -18.86 -1.40 -17.11
C MET A 1 -17.89 -1.85 -16.01
N ASP A 2 -18.04 -3.05 -15.48
CA ASP A 2 -17.13 -3.62 -14.43
C ASP A 2 -15.75 -4.04 -14.97
N ASP A 3 -15.67 -4.43 -16.22
CA ASP A 3 -14.44 -5.01 -16.80
C ASP A 3 -13.31 -3.96 -16.93
N LYS A 4 -13.63 -2.76 -17.37
CA LYS A 4 -12.66 -1.66 -17.53
C LYS A 4 -12.02 -1.26 -16.17
N ARG A 5 -12.78 -1.29 -15.08
CA ARG A 5 -12.28 -0.95 -13.74
C ARG A 5 -11.35 -2.02 -13.18
N LYS A 6 -11.60 -3.28 -13.50
CA LYS A 6 -10.72 -4.39 -13.14
C LYS A 6 -9.35 -4.24 -13.79
N TYR A 7 -9.30 -3.82 -15.06
CA TYR A 7 -8.04 -3.56 -15.75
C TYR A 7 -7.30 -2.35 -15.18
N VAL A 8 -7.98 -1.26 -14.78
CA VAL A 8 -7.35 -0.08 -14.20
C VAL A 8 -6.52 -0.43 -12.97
N LYS A 9 -7.04 -1.27 -12.06
CA LYS A 9 -6.30 -1.68 -10.87
C LYS A 9 -4.99 -2.39 -11.21
N TYR A 10 -5.05 -3.36 -12.14
CA TYR A 10 -3.85 -4.11 -12.54
C TYR A 10 -2.86 -3.21 -13.29
N ILE A 11 -3.34 -2.30 -14.13
CA ILE A 11 -2.50 -1.33 -14.83
C ILE A 11 -1.80 -0.42 -13.83
N VAL A 12 -2.52 0.14 -12.86
CA VAL A 12 -1.92 1.04 -11.85
C VAL A 12 -0.92 0.27 -10.98
N CYS A 13 -1.32 -0.85 -10.39
CA CYS A 13 -0.48 -1.57 -9.44
C CYS A 13 0.70 -2.29 -10.10
N LEU A 14 0.52 -2.87 -11.31
CA LEU A 14 1.55 -3.69 -11.95
C LEU A 14 2.40 -2.95 -12.98
N ILE A 15 1.94 -1.82 -13.50
CA ILE A 15 2.64 -1.07 -14.56
C ILE A 15 3.03 0.31 -14.05
N ILE A 16 2.09 1.12 -13.59
CA ILE A 16 2.35 2.53 -13.27
C ILE A 16 3.27 2.65 -12.04
N ILE A 17 2.97 1.94 -10.96
CA ILE A 17 3.78 2.02 -9.73
C ILE A 17 5.22 1.52 -9.94
N PRO A 18 5.47 0.35 -10.54
CA PRO A 18 6.83 -0.07 -10.87
C PRO A 18 7.56 0.89 -11.80
N MET A 19 6.85 1.49 -12.76
CA MET A 19 7.43 2.48 -13.67
C MET A 19 7.86 3.75 -12.91
N ILE A 20 7.03 4.23 -11.97
CA ILE A 20 7.37 5.35 -11.08
C ILE A 20 8.61 5.02 -10.24
N LEU A 21 8.71 3.78 -9.72
CA LEU A 21 9.88 3.34 -8.96
C LEU A 21 11.15 3.37 -9.80
N ILE A 22 11.13 2.77 -10.99
CA ILE A 22 12.31 2.64 -11.85
C ILE A 22 12.74 4.02 -12.37
N ILE A 23 11.80 4.80 -12.90
CA ILE A 23 12.10 6.13 -13.46
C ILE A 23 12.48 7.10 -12.34
N GLY A 24 11.75 7.09 -11.23
CA GLY A 24 12.01 7.95 -10.09
C GLY A 24 13.39 7.70 -9.49
N TYR A 25 13.76 6.42 -9.33
CA TYR A 25 15.08 6.06 -8.81
C TYR A 25 16.22 6.45 -9.76
N LYS A 26 16.04 6.24 -11.08
CA LYS A 26 17.03 6.64 -12.10
C LYS A 26 17.15 8.16 -12.23
N ALA A 27 16.04 8.91 -12.18
CA ALA A 27 16.04 10.36 -12.41
C ALA A 27 16.48 11.16 -11.18
N PHE A 28 16.08 10.72 -9.99
CA PHE A 28 16.28 11.50 -8.75
C PHE A 28 17.28 10.89 -7.77
N GLY A 29 17.68 9.64 -7.98
CA GLY A 29 18.58 8.91 -7.09
C GLY A 29 17.98 8.73 -5.68
N GLU A 30 18.81 8.28 -4.75
CA GLU A 30 18.39 7.99 -3.38
C GLU A 30 18.00 9.23 -2.55
N LYS A 31 18.46 10.41 -2.95
CA LYS A 31 18.27 11.64 -2.17
C LYS A 31 16.83 12.18 -2.21
N ARG A 32 16.03 11.81 -3.20
CA ARG A 32 14.65 12.32 -3.39
C ARG A 32 13.58 11.24 -3.25
N TYR A 33 13.84 10.20 -2.46
CA TYR A 33 12.89 9.12 -2.19
C TYR A 33 11.53 9.61 -1.67
N ALA A 34 11.49 10.76 -0.99
CA ALA A 34 10.25 11.32 -0.45
C ALA A 34 9.23 11.62 -1.56
N PHE A 35 9.67 12.17 -2.71
CA PHE A 35 8.79 12.42 -3.86
C PHE A 35 8.26 11.13 -4.48
N ILE A 36 9.12 10.11 -4.59
CA ILE A 36 8.73 8.79 -5.10
C ILE A 36 7.72 8.14 -4.17
N THR A 37 7.96 8.20 -2.86
CA THR A 37 7.04 7.69 -1.82
C THR A 37 5.67 8.36 -1.93
N MET A 38 5.63 9.68 -2.06
CA MET A 38 4.38 10.43 -2.19
C MET A 38 3.64 10.09 -3.48
N ALA A 39 4.35 9.96 -4.61
CA ALA A 39 3.77 9.57 -5.88
C ALA A 39 3.12 8.17 -5.80
N ILE A 40 3.80 7.19 -5.18
CA ILE A 40 3.25 5.85 -4.99
C ILE A 40 2.03 5.87 -4.05
N ALA A 41 2.08 6.64 -2.96
CA ALA A 41 0.96 6.78 -2.04
C ALA A 41 -0.29 7.33 -2.77
N VAL A 42 -0.12 8.39 -3.56
CA VAL A 42 -1.22 8.96 -4.36
C VAL A 42 -1.72 7.97 -5.40
N CYS A 43 -0.83 7.33 -6.16
CA CYS A 43 -1.22 6.35 -7.18
C CYS A 43 -1.95 5.13 -6.58
N SER A 44 -1.60 4.70 -5.37
CA SER A 44 -2.27 3.57 -4.72
C SER A 44 -3.70 3.89 -4.25
N VAL A 45 -4.00 5.17 -4.02
CA VAL A 45 -5.37 5.63 -3.68
C VAL A 45 -6.31 5.56 -4.90
N ILE A 46 -5.79 5.75 -6.13
CA ILE A 46 -6.63 5.85 -7.33
C ILE A 46 -7.53 4.61 -7.55
N PRO A 47 -7.02 3.37 -7.62
CA PRO A 47 -7.88 2.20 -7.83
C PRO A 47 -8.88 1.99 -6.69
N PHE A 48 -8.49 2.34 -5.46
CA PHE A 48 -9.37 2.30 -4.30
C PHE A 48 -10.51 3.33 -4.44
N ALA A 49 -10.21 4.59 -4.77
CA ALA A 49 -11.19 5.65 -4.94
C ALA A 49 -12.20 5.32 -6.06
N LEU A 50 -11.73 4.78 -7.19
CA LEU A 50 -12.60 4.37 -8.29
C LEU A 50 -13.58 3.26 -7.90
N ARG A 51 -13.21 2.39 -6.96
CA ARG A 51 -14.10 1.36 -6.43
C ARG A 51 -15.09 1.92 -5.42
N PHE A 52 -14.70 2.97 -4.73
CA PHE A 52 -15.46 3.59 -3.65
C PHE A 52 -16.73 4.30 -4.15
N GLU A 53 -16.68 4.96 -5.30
CA GLU A 53 -17.79 5.75 -5.86
C GLU A 53 -19.09 4.97 -6.07
N ASN A 54 -19.07 3.64 -6.11
CA ASN A 54 -20.20 2.83 -6.56
C ASN A 54 -20.81 1.88 -5.51
N LYS A 55 -20.47 1.96 -4.24
CA LYS A 55 -21.04 1.02 -3.24
C LYS A 55 -21.58 1.72 -2.02
N LYS A 56 -22.86 1.44 -1.70
CA LYS A 56 -23.43 1.65 -0.37
C LYS A 56 -22.56 0.89 0.64
N GLY A 57 -22.11 1.55 1.70
CA GLY A 57 -21.17 0.96 2.69
C GLY A 57 -19.71 1.42 2.54
N SER A 58 -19.49 2.49 1.80
CA SER A 58 -18.16 3.05 1.56
C SER A 58 -17.49 3.54 2.85
N THR A 59 -18.21 4.14 3.77
CA THR A 59 -17.67 4.66 5.05
C THR A 59 -17.20 3.53 5.96
N GLU A 60 -17.98 2.45 6.08
CA GLU A 60 -17.59 1.28 6.85
C GLU A 60 -16.28 0.66 6.36
N ARG A 61 -16.12 0.54 5.04
CA ARG A 61 -14.89 0.02 4.43
C ARG A 61 -13.69 0.91 4.70
N MET A 62 -13.86 2.24 4.69
CA MET A 62 -12.78 3.18 5.04
C MET A 62 -12.36 3.02 6.50
N VAL A 63 -13.33 2.91 7.40
CA VAL A 63 -13.06 2.70 8.82
C VAL A 63 -12.30 1.39 9.04
N ILE A 64 -12.78 0.29 8.46
CA ILE A 64 -12.11 -1.01 8.57
C ILE A 64 -10.68 -0.94 7.99
N LEU A 65 -10.50 -0.34 6.82
CA LEU A 65 -9.17 -0.17 6.23
C LEU A 65 -8.23 0.63 7.14
N SER A 66 -8.72 1.72 7.72
CA SER A 66 -7.93 2.55 8.64
C SER A 66 -7.51 1.78 9.89
N VAL A 67 -8.42 0.98 10.44
CA VAL A 67 -8.12 0.09 11.57
C VAL A 67 -7.09 -0.98 11.19
N MET A 68 -7.22 -1.60 10.01
CA MET A 68 -6.27 -2.62 9.55
C MET A 68 -4.87 -2.02 9.35
N ILE A 69 -4.77 -0.82 8.78
CA ILE A 69 -3.49 -0.09 8.65
C ILE A 69 -2.89 0.20 10.03
N ALA A 70 -3.69 0.71 10.97
CA ALA A 70 -3.25 0.98 12.33
C ALA A 70 -2.75 -0.29 13.03
N LEU A 71 -3.48 -1.41 12.91
CA LEU A 71 -3.07 -2.70 13.44
C LEU A 71 -1.74 -3.17 12.83
N CYS A 72 -1.56 -3.02 11.51
CA CYS A 72 -0.30 -3.36 10.86
C CYS A 72 0.87 -2.58 11.45
N VAL A 73 0.70 -1.28 11.66
CA VAL A 73 1.73 -0.40 12.24
C VAL A 73 2.04 -0.80 13.68
N VAL A 74 1.01 -0.99 14.52
CA VAL A 74 1.16 -1.37 15.93
C VAL A 74 1.82 -2.74 16.05
N LEU A 75 1.36 -3.74 15.31
CA LEU A 75 1.94 -5.08 15.35
C LEU A 75 3.38 -5.10 14.84
N ARG A 76 3.71 -4.32 13.81
CA ARG A 76 5.10 -4.17 13.38
C ARG A 76 5.98 -3.64 14.50
N TYR A 77 5.48 -2.67 15.27
CA TYR A 77 6.20 -2.11 16.43
C TYR A 77 6.32 -3.12 17.55
N CYS A 78 5.22 -3.74 18.00
CA CYS A 78 5.19 -4.71 19.08
C CYS A 78 6.10 -5.92 18.82
N PHE A 79 6.11 -6.42 17.59
CA PHE A 79 6.90 -7.58 17.18
C PHE A 79 8.27 -7.23 16.57
N SER A 80 8.70 -5.96 16.67
CA SER A 80 9.99 -5.53 16.14
C SER A 80 11.18 -6.24 16.79
N MET A 81 11.04 -6.64 18.06
CA MET A 81 12.07 -7.36 18.82
C MET A 81 12.18 -8.86 18.43
N LEU A 82 11.16 -9.43 17.78
CA LEU A 82 11.18 -10.83 17.36
C LEU A 82 11.79 -10.98 15.97
N PRO A 83 12.94 -11.65 15.84
CA PRO A 83 13.53 -11.88 14.53
C PRO A 83 12.63 -12.78 13.70
N HIS A 84 12.49 -12.45 12.41
CA HIS A 84 11.73 -13.21 11.41
C HIS A 84 10.21 -13.30 11.60
N PHE A 85 9.63 -12.77 12.67
CA PHE A 85 8.19 -12.75 12.86
C PHE A 85 7.61 -11.38 12.49
N LYS A 86 6.91 -11.30 11.34
CA LYS A 86 6.32 -10.06 10.82
C LYS A 86 4.85 -10.27 10.49
N PRO A 87 3.93 -10.03 11.44
CA PRO A 87 2.49 -10.29 11.25
C PRO A 87 1.83 -9.33 10.23
N VAL A 88 2.49 -8.25 9.84
CA VAL A 88 1.99 -7.27 8.88
C VAL A 88 1.57 -7.92 7.56
N THR A 89 2.39 -8.84 7.03
CA THR A 89 2.09 -9.52 5.77
C THR A 89 0.79 -10.31 5.85
N ALA A 90 0.55 -11.03 6.95
CA ALA A 90 -0.68 -11.77 7.16
C ALA A 90 -1.91 -10.85 7.18
N LEU A 91 -1.85 -9.72 7.89
CA LEU A 91 -2.95 -8.76 7.93
C LEU A 91 -3.22 -8.12 6.58
N VAL A 92 -2.18 -7.79 5.83
CA VAL A 92 -2.31 -7.22 4.48
C VAL A 92 -2.97 -8.22 3.53
N VAL A 93 -2.56 -9.50 3.56
CA VAL A 93 -3.17 -10.57 2.76
C VAL A 93 -4.64 -10.78 3.15
N ILE A 94 -4.94 -10.85 4.45
CA ILE A 94 -6.31 -10.97 4.94
C ILE A 94 -7.16 -9.81 4.44
N THR A 95 -6.67 -8.58 4.54
CA THR A 95 -7.36 -7.39 4.02
C THR A 95 -7.64 -7.52 2.53
N GLY A 96 -6.67 -8.00 1.74
CA GLY A 96 -6.83 -8.23 0.30
C GLY A 96 -7.90 -9.28 -0.03
N ILE A 97 -7.93 -10.38 0.70
CA ILE A 97 -8.91 -11.46 0.50
C ILE A 97 -10.33 -10.99 0.82
N TYR A 98 -10.55 -10.35 1.97
CA TYR A 98 -11.89 -9.99 2.43
C TYR A 98 -12.42 -8.68 1.84
N MET A 99 -11.56 -7.70 1.61
CA MET A 99 -11.96 -6.37 1.16
C MET A 99 -11.66 -6.12 -0.33
N GLY A 100 -10.87 -6.99 -0.94
CA GLY A 100 -10.44 -6.92 -2.33
C GLY A 100 -9.02 -6.38 -2.50
N GLY A 101 -8.37 -6.77 -3.59
CA GLY A 101 -6.95 -6.53 -3.82
C GLY A 101 -6.56 -5.05 -3.82
N GLU A 102 -7.42 -4.14 -4.30
CA GLU A 102 -7.15 -2.69 -4.26
C GLU A 102 -7.02 -2.19 -2.82
N THR A 103 -7.90 -2.69 -1.93
CA THR A 103 -7.89 -2.34 -0.51
C THR A 103 -6.68 -2.97 0.20
N GLY A 104 -6.35 -4.22 -0.16
CA GLY A 104 -5.15 -4.91 0.34
C GLY A 104 -3.86 -4.22 -0.10
N PHE A 105 -3.78 -3.81 -1.37
CA PHE A 105 -2.63 -3.04 -1.86
C PHE A 105 -2.47 -1.72 -1.09
N LEU A 106 -3.56 -0.98 -0.92
CA LEU A 106 -3.55 0.27 -0.17
C LEU A 106 -3.14 0.05 1.29
N CYS A 107 -3.68 -1.00 1.94
CA CYS A 107 -3.32 -1.38 3.30
C CYS A 107 -1.80 -1.62 3.42
N GLY A 108 -1.22 -2.41 2.53
CA GLY A 108 0.21 -2.72 2.54
C GLY A 108 1.08 -1.49 2.29
N ALA A 109 0.75 -0.70 1.28
CA ALA A 109 1.49 0.50 0.92
C ALA A 109 1.49 1.55 2.06
N PHE A 110 0.32 1.84 2.63
CA PHE A 110 0.20 2.80 3.72
C PHE A 110 0.80 2.29 5.03
N SER A 111 0.66 1.00 5.33
CA SER A 111 1.31 0.41 6.51
C SER A 111 2.83 0.53 6.44
N ALA A 112 3.42 0.40 5.25
CA ALA A 112 4.85 0.57 5.05
C ALA A 112 5.29 2.02 5.33
N VAL A 113 4.67 3.01 4.67
CA VAL A 113 5.07 4.39 4.84
C VAL A 113 4.80 4.91 6.25
N LEU A 114 3.65 4.60 6.84
CA LEU A 114 3.29 5.08 8.19
C LEU A 114 4.19 4.46 9.26
N SER A 115 4.47 3.16 9.18
CA SER A 115 5.36 2.52 10.14
C SER A 115 6.81 3.01 10.00
N ASN A 116 7.24 3.42 8.80
CA ASN A 116 8.57 3.97 8.61
C ASN A 116 8.75 5.38 9.22
N PHE A 117 7.69 6.09 9.61
CA PHE A 117 7.84 7.27 10.45
C PHE A 117 8.40 6.92 11.84
N ILE A 118 8.13 5.70 12.32
CA ILE A 118 8.65 5.21 13.61
C ILE A 118 10.04 4.57 13.44
N PHE A 119 10.21 3.74 12.38
CA PHE A 119 11.43 2.97 12.14
C PHE A 119 12.50 3.71 11.31
N GLY A 120 12.18 4.88 10.81
CA GLY A 120 13.02 5.68 9.93
C GLY A 120 12.62 5.56 8.46
N GLN A 121 12.46 6.70 7.83
CA GLN A 121 12.23 6.83 6.38
C GLN A 121 13.55 6.74 5.63
N GLY A 122 13.52 6.15 4.45
CA GLY A 122 14.71 6.01 3.63
C GLY A 122 14.40 5.64 2.18
N PRO A 123 15.45 5.46 1.35
CA PRO A 123 15.31 5.06 -0.06
C PRO A 123 14.58 3.72 -0.25
N TRP A 124 14.56 2.89 0.78
CA TRP A 124 13.84 1.61 0.79
C TRP A 124 12.32 1.76 0.91
N THR A 125 11.82 2.88 1.43
CA THR A 125 10.38 3.07 1.68
C THR A 125 9.51 2.87 0.44
N PRO A 126 9.82 3.46 -0.74
CA PRO A 126 9.01 3.24 -1.94
C PRO A 126 8.94 1.77 -2.36
N PHE A 127 10.07 1.06 -2.29
CA PHE A 127 10.14 -0.37 -2.62
C PHE A 127 9.34 -1.21 -1.62
N GLN A 128 9.41 -0.87 -0.34
CA GLN A 128 8.66 -1.53 0.71
C GLN A 128 7.14 -1.32 0.54
N MET A 129 6.71 -0.11 0.19
CA MET A 129 5.31 0.20 -0.13
C MET A 129 4.80 -0.68 -1.27
N PHE A 130 5.57 -0.78 -2.34
CA PHE A 130 5.23 -1.62 -3.48
C PHE A 130 5.19 -3.10 -3.10
N ALA A 131 6.22 -3.62 -2.44
CA ALA A 131 6.30 -5.02 -2.04
C ALA A 131 5.15 -5.43 -1.13
N TRP A 132 4.85 -4.65 -0.09
CA TRP A 132 3.75 -4.95 0.82
C TRP A 132 2.39 -4.74 0.17
N GLY A 133 2.25 -3.75 -0.71
CA GLY A 133 1.05 -3.57 -1.52
C GLY A 133 0.78 -4.79 -2.40
N MET A 134 1.80 -5.31 -3.06
CA MET A 134 1.67 -6.50 -3.91
C MET A 134 1.24 -7.76 -3.14
N THR A 135 1.62 -7.91 -1.87
CA THR A 135 1.15 -9.03 -1.06
C THR A 135 -0.35 -8.97 -0.75
N GLY A 136 -0.95 -7.78 -0.81
CA GLY A 136 -2.38 -7.56 -0.58
C GLY A 136 -3.23 -7.53 -1.86
N LEU A 137 -2.61 -7.50 -3.04
CA LEU A 137 -3.29 -7.42 -4.33
C LEU A 137 -3.85 -8.77 -4.77
#